data_6602da83ceb5659c2fffec38a34adad9
#
_entry.id   6602da83ceb5659c2fffec38a34adad9
#
_cell.length_a   1.000
_cell.length_b   1.000
_cell.length_c   1.000
_cell.angle_alpha   90.00
_cell.angle_beta   90.00
_cell.angle_gamma   90.00
#
_symmetry.space_group_name_H-M   'P 1'
#
loop_
_entity.id
_entity.type
_entity.pdbx_description
1 polymer ?
#
loop_
_entity_poly.entity_id
_entity_poly.type
_entity_poly.pdbx_seq_one_letter_code
_entity_poly.pdbx_strand_id
1 'polypeptide(L)'
;SKFLNKNGLHKKAYAFLEQYNKLTEEINSEEKVKKATVASINLELDEYKREIDKISNTYKSKETYWLEQQSRNKKIVILVITLSLLVFLIFYAFSQNEKLKQYNRLKEIQSNVQQNIINATIDGQESERKKIAAFLHDNISALLTSAGMHLNVFSSMNQNQCDEIIKTKYILEDAHHKVRDLSHELMPSLLVRFGLLFALDDLCEKNSNSKIKFEFLNTIDTQTRFDEALEMKIYFIISELLNNILKHSKANLAKLETSLENNQLSIKIKDNGKGFDDLQKNSIDGYGINRIKARINNMKGEFVIKSKKNQGTTIKLIIPVT
;
A
#
# COMPACT_ATOMS: atom_id res chain seq x y z
N SER A 1 43.88 -122.42 17.58
CA SER A 1 44.59 -123.32 16.61
C SER A 1 45.99 -123.65 17.09
N LYS A 2 46.80 -122.73 17.62
CA LYS A 2 48.14 -123.00 18.20
C LYS A 2 48.20 -124.12 19.28
N PHE A 3 47.20 -124.16 20.16
CA PHE A 3 47.07 -125.20 21.23
C PHE A 3 46.76 -126.56 20.64
N LEU A 4 45.87 -126.68 19.66
CA LEU A 4 45.51 -127.94 19.00
C LEU A 4 46.64 -128.43 18.08
N ASN A 5 47.43 -127.52 17.49
CA ASN A 5 48.60 -127.87 16.64
C ASN A 5 49.71 -128.49 17.50
N LYS A 6 50.00 -128.05 18.78
CA LYS A 6 50.98 -128.57 19.72
C LYS A 6 50.65 -129.99 20.22
N ASN A 7 49.34 -130.39 20.16
CA ASN A 7 48.93 -131.74 20.57
C ASN A 7 48.71 -132.74 19.44
N GLY A 8 49.31 -132.55 18.22
CA GLY A 8 49.23 -133.43 17.08
C GLY A 8 47.88 -133.47 16.36
N LEU A 9 46.93 -132.64 16.66
CA LEU A 9 45.60 -132.62 16.05
C LEU A 9 45.54 -131.54 14.88
N HIS A 10 46.49 -131.61 14.02
CA HIS A 10 46.70 -130.68 12.94
C HIS A 10 45.46 -130.40 12.04
N LYS A 11 44.67 -131.46 11.72
CA LYS A 11 43.42 -131.24 10.92
C LYS A 11 42.38 -130.42 11.67
N LYS A 12 42.24 -130.61 12.98
CA LYS A 12 41.36 -129.79 13.70
C LYS A 12 41.83 -128.37 13.93
N ALA A 13 43.15 -128.19 14.14
CA ALA A 13 43.74 -126.85 14.22
C ALA A 13 43.60 -126.09 12.94
N TYR A 14 43.76 -126.70 11.78
CA TYR A 14 43.55 -126.02 10.46
C TYR A 14 42.06 -125.66 10.24
N ALA A 15 41.12 -126.63 10.59
CA ALA A 15 39.67 -126.31 10.49
C ALA A 15 39.21 -125.14 11.36
N PHE A 16 39.77 -125.04 12.61
CA PHE A 16 39.47 -123.90 13.52
C PHE A 16 40.19 -122.60 12.97
N LEU A 17 41.33 -122.69 12.37
CA LEU A 17 42.02 -121.55 11.79
C LEU A 17 41.27 -121.08 10.56
N GLU A 18 40.76 -121.98 9.70
CA GLU A 18 39.95 -121.67 8.53
C GLU A 18 38.61 -121.06 8.95
N GLN A 19 37.94 -121.62 9.98
CA GLN A 19 36.72 -121.06 10.51
C GLN A 19 36.95 -119.74 11.15
N TYR A 20 38.01 -119.52 11.88
CA TYR A 20 38.43 -118.21 12.42
C TYR A 20 38.70 -117.18 11.31
N ASN A 21 39.45 -117.57 10.29
CA ASN A 21 39.69 -116.69 9.16
C ASN A 21 38.37 -116.27 8.43
N LYS A 22 37.49 -117.29 8.22
CA LYS A 22 36.19 -117.03 7.54
C LYS A 22 35.29 -116.10 8.41
N LEU A 23 35.25 -116.37 9.73
CA LEU A 23 34.46 -115.40 10.61
C LEU A 23 35.12 -114.06 10.68
N THR A 24 36.45 -113.96 10.69
CA THR A 24 37.18 -112.67 10.64
C THR A 24 36.90 -111.90 9.38
N GLU A 25 36.90 -112.62 8.20
CA GLU A 25 36.56 -112.03 6.90
C GLU A 25 35.08 -111.53 6.84
N GLU A 26 34.11 -112.37 7.44
CA GLU A 26 32.70 -112.00 7.50
C GLU A 26 32.52 -110.76 8.38
N ILE A 27 33.16 -110.72 9.58
CA ILE A 27 33.13 -109.55 10.46
C ILE A 27 33.75 -108.31 9.81
N ASN A 28 34.90 -108.48 9.16
CA ASN A 28 35.53 -107.33 8.44
C ASN A 28 34.72 -106.87 7.30
N SER A 29 34.03 -107.79 6.53
CA SER A 29 33.13 -107.39 5.43
C SER A 29 31.91 -106.65 5.92
N GLU A 30 31.25 -107.15 7.05
CA GLU A 30 30.16 -106.43 7.66
C GLU A 30 30.53 -105.04 8.18
N GLU A 31 31.72 -104.92 8.82
CA GLU A 31 32.24 -103.67 9.30
C GLU A 31 32.54 -102.69 8.16
N LYS A 32 33.08 -103.19 7.02
CA LYS A 32 33.31 -102.38 5.78
C LYS A 32 32.00 -101.94 5.19
N VAL A 33 30.93 -102.77 5.15
CA VAL A 33 29.59 -102.43 4.64
C VAL A 33 28.94 -101.39 5.58
N LYS A 34 29.03 -101.59 6.89
CA LYS A 34 28.52 -100.60 7.85
C LYS A 34 29.24 -99.24 7.70
N LYS A 35 30.55 -99.19 7.57
CA LYS A 35 31.31 -97.96 7.33
C LYS A 35 30.93 -97.29 6.02
N ALA A 36 30.72 -98.06 4.94
CA ALA A 36 30.34 -97.57 3.64
C ALA A 36 28.89 -97.00 3.73
N THR A 37 27.95 -97.69 4.40
CA THR A 37 26.60 -97.21 4.61
C THR A 37 26.53 -95.90 5.44
N VAL A 38 27.30 -95.83 6.52
CA VAL A 38 27.42 -94.61 7.31
C VAL A 38 28.01 -93.44 6.50
N ALA A 39 29.02 -93.75 5.68
CA ALA A 39 29.64 -92.74 4.80
C ALA A 39 28.64 -92.24 3.74
N SER A 40 27.83 -93.15 3.14
CA SER A 40 26.79 -92.70 2.17
C SER A 40 25.67 -91.86 2.82
N ILE A 41 25.21 -92.28 4.01
CA ILE A 41 24.22 -91.48 4.78
C ILE A 41 24.77 -90.09 5.12
N ASN A 42 26.05 -90.03 5.52
CA ASN A 42 26.69 -88.74 5.82
C ASN A 42 26.79 -87.85 4.57
N LEU A 43 27.10 -88.40 3.41
CA LEU A 43 27.12 -87.70 2.13
C LEU A 43 25.75 -87.14 1.76
N GLU A 44 24.71 -87.97 1.84
CA GLU A 44 23.33 -87.56 1.60
C GLU A 44 22.93 -86.41 2.61
N LEU A 45 23.29 -86.57 3.87
CA LEU A 45 22.98 -85.57 4.88
C LEU A 45 23.71 -84.21 4.61
N ASP A 46 24.92 -84.29 4.12
CA ASP A 46 25.68 -83.09 3.68
C ASP A 46 25.08 -82.44 2.43
N GLU A 47 24.61 -83.23 1.48
CA GLU A 47 23.87 -82.72 0.32
C GLU A 47 22.55 -82.00 0.74
N TYR A 48 21.74 -82.66 1.57
CA TYR A 48 20.52 -82.03 2.12
C TYR A 48 20.83 -80.72 2.85
N LYS A 49 21.84 -80.69 3.69
CA LYS A 49 22.28 -79.46 4.36
C LYS A 49 22.64 -78.35 3.35
N ARG A 50 23.40 -78.66 2.34
CA ARG A 50 23.76 -77.72 1.27
C ARG A 50 22.55 -77.21 0.51
N GLU A 51 21.56 -78.08 0.27
CA GLU A 51 20.29 -77.70 -0.38
C GLU A 51 19.47 -76.79 0.51
N ILE A 52 19.33 -77.08 1.79
CA ILE A 52 18.66 -76.24 2.79
C ILE A 52 19.35 -74.88 2.87
N ASP A 53 20.67 -74.84 2.92
CA ASP A 53 21.43 -73.59 2.99
C ASP A 53 21.25 -72.73 1.74
N LYS A 54 21.21 -73.36 0.53
CA LYS A 54 20.92 -72.67 -0.70
C LYS A 54 19.49 -72.08 -0.71
N ILE A 55 18.49 -72.84 -0.30
CA ILE A 55 17.12 -72.39 -0.18
C ILE A 55 16.99 -71.26 0.81
N SER A 56 17.60 -71.40 2.00
CA SER A 56 17.60 -70.38 3.06
C SER A 56 18.21 -69.08 2.55
N ASN A 57 19.37 -69.15 1.88
CA ASN A 57 20.06 -67.97 1.33
C ASN A 57 19.24 -67.29 0.21
N THR A 58 18.56 -68.09 -0.64
CA THR A 58 17.66 -67.51 -1.66
C THR A 58 16.43 -66.81 -1.07
N TYR A 59 15.86 -67.38 -0.01
CA TYR A 59 14.78 -66.74 0.71
C TYR A 59 15.22 -65.44 1.39
N LYS A 60 16.34 -65.43 2.08
CA LYS A 60 16.94 -64.22 2.70
C LYS A 60 17.23 -63.12 1.65
N SER A 61 17.82 -63.48 0.51
CA SER A 61 18.09 -62.50 -0.51
C SER A 61 16.82 -61.93 -1.15
N LYS A 62 15.77 -62.70 -1.33
CA LYS A 62 14.48 -62.23 -1.77
C LYS A 62 13.80 -61.29 -0.75
N GLU A 63 13.85 -61.67 0.53
CA GLU A 63 13.31 -60.84 1.62
C GLU A 63 13.99 -59.48 1.70
N THR A 64 15.34 -59.46 1.66
CA THR A 64 16.11 -58.21 1.66
C THR A 64 15.78 -57.34 0.44
N TYR A 65 15.65 -57.93 -0.76
CA TYR A 65 15.24 -57.22 -1.96
C TYR A 65 13.85 -56.59 -1.83
N TRP A 66 12.88 -57.32 -1.28
CA TRP A 66 11.54 -56.82 -1.06
C TRP A 66 11.52 -55.65 -0.04
N LEU A 67 12.26 -55.76 1.04
CA LEU A 67 12.37 -54.70 2.05
C LEU A 67 13.05 -53.43 1.45
N GLU A 68 14.08 -53.59 0.64
CA GLU A 68 14.70 -52.46 -0.04
C GLU A 68 13.77 -51.80 -1.07
N GLN A 69 13.04 -52.61 -1.86
CA GLN A 69 12.02 -52.09 -2.80
C GLN A 69 10.93 -51.31 -2.05
N GLN A 70 10.42 -51.85 -0.95
CA GLN A 70 9.41 -51.20 -0.16
C GLN A 70 9.92 -49.88 0.45
N SER A 71 11.17 -49.87 0.93
CA SER A 71 11.80 -48.65 1.43
C SER A 71 11.97 -47.59 0.32
N ARG A 72 12.41 -47.98 -0.88
CA ARG A 72 12.52 -47.09 -2.06
C ARG A 72 11.15 -46.51 -2.45
N ASN A 73 10.13 -47.36 -2.53
CA ASN A 73 8.78 -46.91 -2.86
C ASN A 73 8.23 -45.91 -1.83
N LYS A 74 8.44 -46.14 -0.52
CA LYS A 74 8.06 -45.19 0.53
C LYS A 74 8.75 -43.84 0.36
N LYS A 75 10.06 -43.82 0.07
CA LYS A 75 10.81 -42.58 -0.18
C LYS A 75 10.30 -41.82 -1.39
N ILE A 76 9.98 -42.52 -2.48
CA ILE A 76 9.39 -41.91 -3.69
C ILE A 76 8.02 -41.29 -3.39
N VAL A 77 7.16 -42.00 -2.66
CA VAL A 77 5.83 -41.46 -2.27
C VAL A 77 5.97 -40.21 -1.42
N ILE A 78 6.86 -40.24 -0.44
CA ILE A 78 7.12 -39.06 0.42
C ILE A 78 7.62 -37.88 -0.43
N LEU A 79 8.56 -38.14 -1.36
CA LEU A 79 9.09 -37.11 -2.26
C LEU A 79 8.00 -36.52 -3.17
N VAL A 80 7.11 -37.33 -3.71
CA VAL A 80 5.98 -36.87 -4.53
C VAL A 80 5.02 -35.99 -3.70
N ILE A 81 4.70 -36.42 -2.48
CA ILE A 81 3.83 -35.66 -1.58
C ILE A 81 4.46 -34.31 -1.22
N THR A 82 5.76 -34.29 -0.87
CA THR A 82 6.45 -33.03 -0.54
C THR A 82 6.53 -32.08 -1.72
N LEU A 83 6.80 -32.60 -2.92
CA LEU A 83 6.83 -31.78 -4.14
C LEU A 83 5.44 -31.21 -4.47
N SER A 84 4.37 -32.02 -4.33
CA SER A 84 3.00 -31.59 -4.53
C SER A 84 2.61 -30.48 -3.55
N LEU A 85 2.98 -30.62 -2.28
CA LEU A 85 2.73 -29.59 -1.26
C LEU A 85 3.46 -28.30 -1.58
N LEU A 86 4.70 -28.37 -2.05
CA LEU A 86 5.49 -27.21 -2.44
C LEU A 86 4.85 -26.47 -3.63
N VAL A 87 4.44 -27.20 -4.66
CA VAL A 87 3.72 -26.63 -5.82
C VAL A 87 2.42 -25.93 -5.36
N PHE A 88 1.66 -26.58 -4.46
CA PHE A 88 0.45 -25.97 -3.89
C PHE A 88 0.73 -24.68 -3.14
N LEU A 89 1.80 -24.63 -2.32
CA LEU A 89 2.19 -23.42 -1.59
C LEU A 89 2.60 -22.29 -2.52
N ILE A 90 3.35 -22.59 -3.59
CA ILE A 90 3.73 -21.60 -4.61
C ILE A 90 2.48 -21.06 -5.32
N PHE A 91 1.56 -21.92 -5.71
CA PHE A 91 0.30 -21.50 -6.34
C PHE A 91 -0.56 -20.66 -5.41
N TYR A 92 -0.65 -21.04 -4.13
CA TYR A 92 -1.36 -20.26 -3.12
C TYR A 92 -0.74 -18.86 -2.92
N ALA A 93 0.59 -18.79 -2.79
CA ALA A 93 1.30 -17.52 -2.66
C ALA A 93 1.11 -16.62 -3.89
N PHE A 94 1.18 -17.19 -5.09
CA PHE A 94 0.91 -16.48 -6.34
C PHE A 94 -0.52 -15.93 -6.38
N SER A 95 -1.51 -16.74 -6.04
CA SER A 95 -2.93 -16.32 -5.99
C SER A 95 -3.17 -15.18 -4.99
N GLN A 96 -2.55 -15.24 -3.81
CA GLN A 96 -2.64 -14.15 -2.82
C GLN A 96 -1.98 -12.87 -3.30
N ASN A 97 -0.83 -12.97 -3.97
CA ASN A 97 -0.14 -11.82 -4.52
C ASN A 97 -0.96 -11.13 -5.63
N GLU A 98 -1.60 -11.90 -6.50
CA GLU A 98 -2.51 -11.36 -7.53
C GLU A 98 -3.72 -10.64 -6.91
N LYS A 99 -4.36 -11.22 -5.89
CA LYS A 99 -5.46 -10.57 -5.16
C LYS A 99 -5.02 -9.25 -4.51
N LEU A 100 -3.83 -9.23 -3.91
CA LEU A 100 -3.28 -8.02 -3.29
C LEU A 100 -2.99 -6.93 -4.34
N LYS A 101 -2.44 -7.29 -5.50
CA LYS A 101 -2.23 -6.36 -6.61
C LYS A 101 -3.54 -5.78 -7.13
N GLN A 102 -4.57 -6.61 -7.32
CA GLN A 102 -5.90 -6.16 -7.75
C GLN A 102 -6.52 -5.21 -6.72
N TYR A 103 -6.44 -5.54 -5.43
CA TYR A 103 -6.92 -4.67 -4.35
C TYR A 103 -6.22 -3.31 -4.34
N ASN A 104 -4.88 -3.29 -4.45
CA ASN A 104 -4.11 -2.05 -4.49
C ASN A 104 -4.45 -1.21 -5.73
N ARG A 105 -4.62 -1.85 -6.89
CA ARG A 105 -5.02 -1.17 -8.13
C ARG A 105 -6.42 -0.57 -8.04
N LEU A 106 -7.38 -1.29 -7.46
CA LEU A 106 -8.73 -0.76 -7.22
C LEU A 106 -8.71 0.45 -6.29
N LYS A 107 -7.92 0.38 -5.21
CA LYS A 107 -7.75 1.48 -4.26
C LYS A 107 -7.13 2.72 -4.92
N GLU A 108 -6.14 2.52 -5.78
CA GLU A 108 -5.52 3.61 -6.56
C GLU A 108 -6.51 4.24 -7.53
N ILE A 109 -7.26 3.43 -8.28
CA ILE A 109 -8.31 3.94 -9.20
C ILE A 109 -9.36 4.72 -8.42
N GLN A 110 -9.83 4.19 -7.29
CA GLN A 110 -10.82 4.86 -6.45
C GLN A 110 -10.30 6.21 -5.94
N SER A 111 -9.05 6.27 -5.49
CA SER A 111 -8.40 7.51 -5.06
C SER A 111 -8.31 8.53 -6.20
N ASN A 112 -7.88 8.09 -7.38
CA ASN A 112 -7.77 8.95 -8.57
C ASN A 112 -9.12 9.48 -9.04
N VAL A 113 -10.16 8.64 -9.06
CA VAL A 113 -11.53 9.05 -9.40
C VAL A 113 -12.05 10.08 -8.40
N GLN A 114 -11.87 9.82 -7.10
CA GLN A 114 -12.28 10.77 -6.07
C GLN A 114 -11.56 12.11 -6.20
N GLN A 115 -10.25 12.10 -6.49
CA GLN A 115 -9.48 13.31 -6.75
C GLN A 115 -9.97 14.07 -7.98
N ASN A 116 -10.28 13.37 -9.07
CA ASN A 116 -10.81 13.96 -10.28
C ASN A 116 -12.20 14.60 -10.07
N ILE A 117 -13.08 13.95 -9.31
CA ILE A 117 -14.38 14.51 -8.96
C ILE A 117 -14.22 15.80 -8.14
N ILE A 118 -13.32 15.79 -7.13
CA ILE A 118 -13.04 16.98 -6.33
C ILE A 118 -12.54 18.12 -7.24
N ASN A 119 -11.60 17.83 -8.13
CA ASN A 119 -11.02 18.80 -9.03
C ASN A 119 -12.08 19.39 -9.98
N ALA A 120 -12.87 18.54 -10.64
CA ALA A 120 -13.94 18.96 -11.53
C ALA A 120 -15.01 19.82 -10.82
N THR A 121 -15.32 19.46 -9.55
CA THR A 121 -16.27 20.25 -8.74
C THR A 121 -15.68 21.63 -8.40
N ILE A 122 -14.39 21.71 -8.08
CA ILE A 122 -13.70 22.96 -7.77
C ILE A 122 -13.67 23.87 -9.02
N ASP A 123 -13.22 23.33 -10.14
CA ASP A 123 -13.11 24.09 -11.40
C ASP A 123 -14.50 24.56 -11.87
N GLY A 124 -15.53 23.72 -11.68
CA GLY A 124 -16.93 24.09 -11.95
C GLY A 124 -17.41 25.25 -11.08
N GLN A 125 -17.13 25.20 -9.78
CA GLN A 125 -17.49 26.28 -8.84
C GLN A 125 -16.75 27.59 -9.16
N GLU A 126 -15.47 27.52 -9.53
CA GLU A 126 -14.70 28.71 -9.89
C GLU A 126 -15.23 29.35 -11.17
N SER A 127 -15.55 28.53 -12.19
CA SER A 127 -16.19 29.01 -13.42
C SER A 127 -17.55 29.65 -13.17
N GLU A 128 -18.36 29.05 -12.29
CA GLU A 128 -19.68 29.58 -11.94
C GLU A 128 -19.58 30.89 -11.15
N ARG A 129 -18.66 31.00 -10.20
CA ARG A 129 -18.38 32.25 -9.47
C ARG A 129 -17.98 33.37 -10.43
N LYS A 130 -17.11 33.10 -11.41
CA LYS A 130 -16.69 34.07 -12.44
C LYS A 130 -17.89 34.54 -13.26
N LYS A 131 -18.79 33.64 -13.69
CA LYS A 131 -20.00 33.97 -14.42
C LYS A 131 -20.98 34.84 -13.62
N ILE A 132 -21.19 34.45 -12.35
CA ILE A 132 -22.08 35.20 -11.44
C ILE A 132 -21.50 36.59 -11.17
N ALA A 133 -20.21 36.72 -10.92
CA ALA A 133 -19.55 37.99 -10.68
C ALA A 133 -19.69 38.92 -11.88
N ALA A 134 -19.40 38.42 -13.10
CA ALA A 134 -19.57 39.17 -14.34
C ALA A 134 -21.04 39.60 -14.53
N PHE A 135 -22.00 38.71 -14.31
CA PHE A 135 -23.42 39.05 -14.43
C PHE A 135 -23.84 40.12 -13.45
N LEU A 136 -23.41 40.03 -12.18
CA LEU A 136 -23.71 41.06 -11.16
C LEU A 136 -23.08 42.41 -11.53
N HIS A 137 -21.82 42.40 -11.94
CA HIS A 137 -21.09 43.62 -12.33
C HIS A 137 -21.69 44.29 -13.57
N ASP A 138 -21.87 43.54 -14.64
CA ASP A 138 -22.19 44.11 -15.95
C ASP A 138 -23.68 44.41 -16.10
N ASN A 139 -24.57 43.58 -15.51
CA ASN A 139 -26.00 43.74 -15.68
C ASN A 139 -26.68 44.41 -14.46
N ILE A 140 -26.48 43.81 -13.26
CA ILE A 140 -27.23 44.29 -12.10
C ILE A 140 -26.72 45.64 -11.58
N SER A 141 -25.39 45.81 -11.50
CA SER A 141 -24.83 47.13 -11.12
C SER A 141 -25.17 48.23 -12.13
N ALA A 142 -25.15 47.93 -13.44
CA ALA A 142 -25.53 48.87 -14.46
C ALA A 142 -27.01 49.30 -14.35
N LEU A 143 -27.94 48.34 -14.13
CA LEU A 143 -29.37 48.63 -13.93
C LEU A 143 -29.62 49.48 -12.69
N LEU A 144 -28.97 49.17 -11.56
CA LEU A 144 -29.09 49.92 -10.32
C LEU A 144 -28.50 51.34 -10.50
N THR A 145 -27.39 51.48 -11.18
CA THR A 145 -26.79 52.79 -11.51
C THR A 145 -27.71 53.61 -12.38
N SER A 146 -28.30 52.99 -13.43
CA SER A 146 -29.27 53.67 -14.31
C SER A 146 -30.53 54.11 -13.55
N ALA A 147 -31.11 53.24 -12.70
CA ALA A 147 -32.27 53.59 -11.90
C ALA A 147 -31.97 54.74 -10.92
N GLY A 148 -30.75 54.72 -10.30
CA GLY A 148 -30.26 55.80 -9.43
C GLY A 148 -30.09 57.12 -10.16
N MET A 149 -29.60 57.12 -11.43
CA MET A 149 -29.50 58.30 -12.26
C MET A 149 -30.87 58.88 -12.58
N HIS A 150 -31.85 58.05 -12.99
CA HIS A 150 -33.21 58.48 -13.26
C HIS A 150 -33.87 59.08 -12.01
N LEU A 151 -33.67 58.48 -10.86
CA LEU A 151 -34.22 58.97 -9.57
C LEU A 151 -33.56 60.30 -9.17
N ASN A 152 -32.23 60.45 -9.42
CA ASN A 152 -31.53 61.72 -9.18
C ASN A 152 -32.05 62.85 -10.09
N VAL A 153 -32.26 62.57 -11.39
CA VAL A 153 -32.82 63.54 -12.34
C VAL A 153 -34.26 63.96 -11.93
N PHE A 154 -35.10 62.97 -11.57
CA PHE A 154 -36.46 63.26 -11.08
C PHE A 154 -36.42 64.10 -9.81
N SER A 155 -35.58 63.79 -8.83
CA SER A 155 -35.41 64.53 -7.57
C SER A 155 -34.90 65.95 -7.80
N SER A 156 -34.05 66.19 -8.82
CA SER A 156 -33.52 67.52 -9.15
C SER A 156 -34.56 68.42 -9.88
N MET A 157 -35.52 67.81 -10.59
CA MET A 157 -36.60 68.54 -11.28
C MET A 157 -37.77 68.92 -10.37
N ASN A 158 -37.95 68.22 -9.23
CA ASN A 158 -39.05 68.42 -8.30
C ASN A 158 -38.55 69.00 -6.97
N GLN A 159 -38.77 70.28 -6.69
CA GLN A 159 -38.29 70.94 -5.46
C GLN A 159 -38.96 70.42 -4.16
N ASN A 160 -40.14 69.78 -4.28
CA ASN A 160 -40.79 69.15 -3.12
C ASN A 160 -40.40 67.65 -3.11
N GLN A 161 -39.33 67.31 -2.45
CA GLN A 161 -38.93 65.90 -2.24
C GLN A 161 -39.90 65.22 -1.26
N CYS A 162 -40.64 64.25 -1.75
CA CYS A 162 -41.41 63.35 -0.90
C CYS A 162 -40.48 62.42 -0.13
N ASP A 163 -40.68 62.18 1.15
CA ASP A 163 -39.87 61.29 2.01
C ASP A 163 -39.73 59.91 1.41
N GLU A 164 -40.68 59.45 0.63
CA GLU A 164 -40.64 58.16 -0.07
C GLU A 164 -39.55 58.09 -1.17
N ILE A 165 -39.31 59.25 -1.86
CA ILE A 165 -38.24 59.32 -2.87
C ILE A 165 -36.88 59.25 -2.22
N ILE A 166 -36.68 59.90 -1.06
CA ILE A 166 -35.44 59.86 -0.31
C ILE A 166 -35.17 58.45 0.22
N LYS A 167 -36.19 57.81 0.74
CA LYS A 167 -36.08 56.38 1.17
C LYS A 167 -35.75 55.46 0.02
N THR A 168 -36.41 55.63 -1.14
CA THR A 168 -36.18 54.79 -2.34
C THR A 168 -34.75 54.97 -2.85
N LYS A 169 -34.23 56.20 -2.86
CA LYS A 169 -32.84 56.47 -3.23
C LYS A 169 -31.85 55.77 -2.30
N TYR A 170 -32.09 55.84 -0.99
CA TYR A 170 -31.25 55.17 -0.01
C TYR A 170 -31.26 53.64 -0.19
N ILE A 171 -32.43 53.03 -0.40
CA ILE A 171 -32.57 51.60 -0.64
C ILE A 171 -31.83 51.21 -1.93
N LEU A 172 -31.91 52.00 -2.99
CA LEU A 172 -31.26 51.74 -4.25
C LEU A 172 -29.72 51.82 -4.13
N GLU A 173 -29.23 52.84 -3.42
CA GLU A 173 -27.80 53.00 -3.13
C GLU A 173 -27.28 51.83 -2.26
N ASP A 174 -27.98 51.43 -1.26
CA ASP A 174 -27.63 50.27 -0.42
C ASP A 174 -27.63 48.97 -1.24
N ALA A 175 -28.62 48.77 -2.08
CA ALA A 175 -28.66 47.62 -2.99
C ALA A 175 -27.49 47.61 -3.95
N HIS A 176 -27.15 48.77 -4.54
CA HIS A 176 -26.00 48.90 -5.44
C HIS A 176 -24.67 48.57 -4.74
N HIS A 177 -24.48 49.11 -3.51
CA HIS A 177 -23.31 48.77 -2.70
C HIS A 177 -23.22 47.28 -2.38
N LYS A 178 -24.32 46.64 -1.95
CA LYS A 178 -24.36 45.22 -1.65
C LYS A 178 -24.06 44.32 -2.87
N VAL A 179 -24.62 44.67 -4.04
CA VAL A 179 -24.34 43.94 -5.27
C VAL A 179 -22.87 44.09 -5.68
N ARG A 180 -22.33 45.30 -5.53
CA ARG A 180 -20.92 45.59 -5.84
C ARG A 180 -19.98 44.81 -4.91
N ASP A 181 -20.26 44.81 -3.60
CA ASP A 181 -19.49 44.07 -2.60
C ASP A 181 -19.54 42.56 -2.88
N LEU A 182 -20.71 42.00 -3.21
CA LEU A 182 -20.86 40.61 -3.60
C LEU A 182 -20.07 40.26 -4.90
N SER A 183 -20.13 41.16 -5.89
CA SER A 183 -19.36 40.99 -7.11
C SER A 183 -17.86 40.97 -6.84
N HIS A 184 -17.37 41.85 -5.94
CA HIS A 184 -15.97 41.90 -5.52
C HIS A 184 -15.55 40.69 -4.66
N GLU A 185 -16.46 40.13 -3.85
CA GLU A 185 -16.21 38.91 -3.09
C GLU A 185 -16.10 37.69 -4.02
N LEU A 186 -16.89 37.64 -5.08
CA LEU A 186 -16.88 36.59 -6.08
C LEU A 186 -15.69 36.70 -7.05
N MET A 187 -15.29 37.92 -7.42
CA MET A 187 -14.16 38.21 -8.33
C MET A 187 -13.48 39.52 -7.92
N PRO A 188 -12.29 39.42 -7.27
CA PRO A 188 -11.61 40.60 -6.76
C PRO A 188 -11.18 41.54 -7.91
N SER A 189 -11.77 42.71 -8.00
CA SER A 189 -11.45 43.70 -9.04
C SER A 189 -9.99 44.16 -9.01
N LEU A 190 -9.39 44.20 -7.85
CA LEU A 190 -7.97 44.52 -7.68
C LEU A 190 -7.07 43.45 -8.30
N LEU A 191 -7.44 42.17 -8.17
CA LEU A 191 -6.71 41.06 -8.81
C LEU A 191 -6.66 41.20 -10.33
N VAL A 192 -7.82 41.49 -10.94
CA VAL A 192 -7.92 41.65 -12.39
C VAL A 192 -7.14 42.86 -12.86
N ARG A 193 -7.22 43.98 -12.14
CA ARG A 193 -6.62 45.24 -12.56
C ARG A 193 -5.13 45.38 -12.25
N PHE A 194 -4.72 44.92 -11.04
CA PHE A 194 -3.39 45.19 -10.51
C PHE A 194 -2.58 43.91 -10.21
N GLY A 195 -3.19 42.71 -10.35
CA GLY A 195 -2.53 41.44 -10.18
C GLY A 195 -2.51 40.91 -8.76
N LEU A 196 -1.88 39.73 -8.63
CA LEU A 196 -1.92 38.92 -7.42
C LEU A 196 -1.34 39.66 -6.20
N LEU A 197 -0.18 40.27 -6.35
CA LEU A 197 0.57 40.85 -5.22
C LEU A 197 -0.23 42.00 -4.56
N PHE A 198 -0.79 42.88 -5.38
CA PHE A 198 -1.67 43.97 -4.92
C PHE A 198 -2.95 43.43 -4.24
N ALA A 199 -3.55 42.40 -4.84
CA ALA A 199 -4.76 41.81 -4.28
C ALA A 199 -4.49 41.09 -2.96
N LEU A 200 -3.31 40.52 -2.74
CA LEU A 200 -2.92 39.88 -1.48
C LEU A 200 -2.64 40.91 -0.37
N ASP A 201 -2.08 42.07 -0.70
CA ASP A 201 -1.87 43.16 0.22
C ASP A 201 -3.20 43.71 0.73
N ASP A 202 -4.13 44.07 -0.19
CA ASP A 202 -5.49 44.50 0.12
C ASP A 202 -6.26 43.46 0.96
N LEU A 203 -6.05 42.16 0.63
CA LEU A 203 -6.67 41.06 1.38
C LEU A 203 -6.15 41.00 2.82
N CYS A 204 -4.87 41.21 3.06
CA CYS A 204 -4.29 41.29 4.40
C CYS A 204 -4.81 42.51 5.17
N GLU A 205 -4.89 43.68 4.51
CA GLU A 205 -5.42 44.90 5.10
C GLU A 205 -6.89 44.72 5.53
N LYS A 206 -7.75 44.26 4.62
CA LYS A 206 -9.20 44.06 4.89
C LYS A 206 -9.50 43.04 5.96
N ASN A 207 -8.68 41.99 6.10
CA ASN A 207 -8.85 40.97 7.14
C ASN A 207 -8.26 41.40 8.48
N SER A 208 -7.44 42.47 8.52
CA SER A 208 -6.92 43.03 9.77
C SER A 208 -8.00 43.76 10.55
N ASN A 209 -8.03 43.55 11.87
CA ASN A 209 -8.97 44.17 12.77
C ASN A 209 -8.37 44.37 14.17
N SER A 210 -9.14 44.85 15.13
CA SER A 210 -8.66 45.11 16.51
C SER A 210 -8.15 43.87 17.25
N LYS A 211 -8.44 42.62 16.76
CA LYS A 211 -8.05 41.37 17.42
C LYS A 211 -6.84 40.72 16.76
N ILE A 212 -6.68 40.89 15.43
CA ILE A 212 -5.61 40.28 14.66
C ILE A 212 -5.10 41.23 13.59
N LYS A 213 -3.77 41.29 13.44
CA LYS A 213 -3.08 41.99 12.37
C LYS A 213 -2.51 41.00 11.37
N PHE A 214 -2.78 41.19 10.07
CA PHE A 214 -2.13 40.49 8.97
C PHE A 214 -1.05 41.39 8.37
N GLU A 215 0.18 40.88 8.28
CA GLU A 215 1.32 41.62 7.68
C GLU A 215 1.68 40.93 6.36
N PHE A 216 1.72 41.70 5.27
CA PHE A 216 2.16 41.23 3.96
C PHE A 216 3.61 41.62 3.71
N LEU A 217 4.45 40.66 3.42
CA LEU A 217 5.88 40.83 3.14
C LEU A 217 6.17 40.27 1.75
N ASN A 218 6.46 41.15 0.81
CA ASN A 218 6.69 40.77 -0.58
C ASN A 218 8.11 41.11 -1.01
N THR A 219 8.81 40.17 -1.64
CA THR A 219 10.13 40.37 -2.25
C THR A 219 10.10 40.33 -3.78
N ILE A 220 8.90 40.14 -4.38
CA ILE A 220 8.71 40.11 -5.82
C ILE A 220 8.44 41.51 -6.33
N ASP A 221 8.91 41.84 -7.51
CA ASP A 221 8.54 43.10 -8.16
C ASP A 221 7.01 43.21 -8.26
N THR A 222 6.46 44.30 -7.78
CA THR A 222 5.01 44.56 -7.75
C THR A 222 4.35 44.60 -9.13
N GLN A 223 5.12 44.80 -10.18
CA GLN A 223 4.64 44.77 -11.58
C GLN A 223 4.61 43.36 -12.16
N THR A 224 5.12 42.35 -11.44
CA THR A 224 5.10 40.96 -11.92
C THR A 224 3.66 40.46 -12.03
N ARG A 225 3.31 39.93 -13.23
CA ARG A 225 2.01 39.31 -13.49
C ARG A 225 2.22 37.84 -13.79
N PHE A 226 1.30 37.02 -13.31
CA PHE A 226 1.21 35.62 -13.64
C PHE A 226 -0.01 35.37 -14.54
N ASP A 227 -0.19 34.14 -15.01
CA ASP A 227 -1.41 33.77 -15.73
C ASP A 227 -2.64 34.08 -14.88
N GLU A 228 -3.68 34.71 -15.49
CA GLU A 228 -4.88 35.14 -14.77
C GLU A 228 -5.58 34.02 -14.01
N ALA A 229 -5.64 32.81 -14.61
CA ALA A 229 -6.25 31.65 -13.95
C ALA A 229 -5.41 31.19 -12.77
N LEU A 230 -4.09 31.29 -12.85
CA LEU A 230 -3.17 30.97 -11.73
C LEU A 230 -3.31 32.01 -10.62
N GLU A 231 -3.27 33.33 -10.94
CA GLU A 231 -3.47 34.41 -9.96
C GLU A 231 -4.76 34.23 -9.18
N MET A 232 -5.86 33.92 -9.89
CA MET A 232 -7.17 33.70 -9.28
C MET A 232 -7.20 32.51 -8.34
N LYS A 233 -6.64 31.37 -8.77
CA LYS A 233 -6.53 30.15 -7.93
C LYS A 233 -5.76 30.42 -6.66
N ILE A 234 -4.62 31.10 -6.77
CA ILE A 234 -3.77 31.44 -5.62
C ILE A 234 -4.49 32.39 -4.68
N TYR A 235 -5.13 33.43 -5.19
CA TYR A 235 -5.89 34.38 -4.39
C TYR A 235 -6.94 33.69 -3.53
N PHE A 236 -7.78 32.84 -4.11
CA PHE A 236 -8.80 32.11 -3.36
C PHE A 236 -8.24 31.14 -2.35
N ILE A 237 -7.10 30.48 -2.66
CA ILE A 237 -6.42 29.62 -1.68
C ILE A 237 -5.93 30.43 -0.48
N ILE A 238 -5.33 31.60 -0.72
CA ILE A 238 -4.81 32.45 0.36
C ILE A 238 -5.98 33.03 1.16
N SER A 239 -7.04 33.50 0.50
CA SER A 239 -8.26 33.99 1.15
C SER A 239 -8.85 32.96 2.12
N GLU A 240 -8.95 31.68 1.68
CA GLU A 240 -9.42 30.59 2.54
C GLU A 240 -8.48 30.31 3.71
N LEU A 241 -7.15 30.40 3.50
CA LEU A 241 -6.17 30.21 4.57
C LEU A 241 -6.23 31.34 5.60
N LEU A 242 -6.35 32.60 5.17
CA LEU A 242 -6.53 33.73 6.10
C LEU A 242 -7.85 33.63 6.88
N ASN A 243 -8.92 33.22 6.23
CA ASN A 243 -10.21 32.98 6.88
C ASN A 243 -10.13 31.84 7.93
N ASN A 244 -9.37 30.79 7.65
CA ASN A 244 -9.10 29.72 8.62
C ASN A 244 -8.33 30.25 9.85
N ILE A 245 -7.39 31.15 9.64
CA ILE A 245 -6.68 31.80 10.75
C ILE A 245 -7.66 32.63 11.59
N LEU A 246 -8.50 33.45 10.96
CA LEU A 246 -9.51 34.25 11.64
C LEU A 246 -10.46 33.41 12.50
N LYS A 247 -10.96 32.30 11.93
CA LYS A 247 -11.97 31.47 12.59
C LYS A 247 -11.40 30.56 13.66
N HIS A 248 -10.16 30.06 13.48
CA HIS A 248 -9.69 28.92 14.24
C HIS A 248 -8.42 29.13 15.04
N SER A 249 -7.54 30.10 14.67
CA SER A 249 -6.21 30.18 15.27
C SER A 249 -6.21 30.86 16.66
N LYS A 250 -7.08 31.84 16.93
CA LYS A 250 -6.98 32.78 18.05
C LYS A 250 -5.63 33.55 18.05
N ALA A 251 -5.03 33.75 16.89
CA ALA A 251 -3.82 34.53 16.73
C ALA A 251 -4.12 36.03 16.88
N ASN A 252 -3.09 36.79 17.26
CA ASN A 252 -3.14 38.24 17.19
C ASN A 252 -2.25 38.81 16.08
N LEU A 253 -1.37 37.97 15.49
CA LEU A 253 -0.51 38.32 14.39
C LEU A 253 -0.42 37.14 13.40
N ALA A 254 -0.60 37.45 12.13
CA ALA A 254 -0.30 36.54 11.04
C ALA A 254 0.54 37.25 9.98
N LYS A 255 1.48 36.52 9.37
CA LYS A 255 2.37 37.04 8.32
C LYS A 255 2.18 36.24 7.04
N LEU A 256 2.01 36.94 5.93
CA LEU A 256 1.99 36.41 4.56
C LEU A 256 3.27 36.87 3.86
N GLU A 257 4.13 35.93 3.53
CA GLU A 257 5.41 36.20 2.85
C GLU A 257 5.36 35.64 1.42
N THR A 258 5.80 36.41 0.43
CA THR A 258 5.87 35.97 -0.97
C THR A 258 7.27 36.19 -1.54
N SER A 259 7.80 35.18 -2.25
CA SER A 259 9.07 35.24 -2.96
C SER A 259 9.01 34.45 -4.27
N LEU A 260 9.81 34.84 -5.24
CA LEU A 260 9.93 34.18 -6.54
C LEU A 260 11.39 33.83 -6.80
N GLU A 261 11.68 32.52 -6.87
CA GLU A 261 13.02 32.00 -7.13
C GLU A 261 12.94 30.84 -8.12
N ASN A 262 13.80 30.81 -9.13
CA ASN A 262 13.88 29.71 -10.09
C ASN A 262 12.54 29.33 -10.73
N ASN A 263 11.71 30.31 -11.12
CA ASN A 263 10.35 30.09 -11.63
C ASN A 263 9.42 29.34 -10.65
N GLN A 264 9.69 29.46 -9.36
CA GLN A 264 8.83 28.92 -8.30
C GLN A 264 8.35 30.07 -7.42
N LEU A 265 7.05 30.27 -7.37
CA LEU A 265 6.40 31.17 -6.44
C LEU A 265 6.28 30.47 -5.08
N SER A 266 7.00 31.00 -4.09
CA SER A 266 6.91 30.54 -2.72
C SER A 266 6.02 31.48 -1.92
N ILE A 267 4.99 30.94 -1.28
CA ILE A 267 4.07 31.68 -0.42
C ILE A 267 4.09 31.02 0.95
N LYS A 268 4.37 31.82 1.99
CA LYS A 268 4.44 31.33 3.35
C LYS A 268 3.50 32.13 4.24
N ILE A 269 2.64 31.42 4.95
CA ILE A 269 1.69 32.01 5.90
C ILE A 269 2.05 31.48 7.28
N LYS A 270 2.24 32.37 8.24
CA LYS A 270 2.57 32.02 9.62
C LYS A 270 1.68 32.79 10.58
N ASP A 271 0.97 32.10 11.48
CA ASP A 271 0.26 32.68 12.60
C ASP A 271 0.91 32.31 13.94
N ASN A 272 0.63 33.10 14.95
CA ASN A 272 1.08 32.89 16.33
C ASN A 272 -0.05 32.36 17.25
N GLY A 273 -1.04 31.67 16.67
CA GLY A 273 -2.21 31.20 17.40
C GLY A 273 -2.01 29.92 18.21
N LYS A 274 -3.11 29.27 18.57
CA LYS A 274 -3.11 28.07 19.40
C LYS A 274 -2.43 26.85 18.75
N GLY A 275 -2.27 26.82 17.41
CA GLY A 275 -1.78 25.65 16.69
C GLY A 275 -2.59 24.38 16.96
N PHE A 276 -2.02 23.23 16.56
CA PHE A 276 -2.59 21.89 16.78
C PHE A 276 -1.48 20.83 16.79
N ASP A 277 -1.73 19.66 17.41
CA ASP A 277 -0.78 18.54 17.48
C ASP A 277 -0.95 17.58 16.32
N ASP A 278 0.11 16.79 16.02
CA ASP A 278 0.11 15.79 14.95
C ASP A 278 -0.99 14.71 15.09
N LEU A 279 -1.40 14.38 16.32
CA LEU A 279 -2.50 13.45 16.59
C LEU A 279 -3.87 14.00 16.12
N GLN A 280 -4.01 15.31 16.02
CA GLN A 280 -5.19 15.98 15.50
C GLN A 280 -5.14 16.22 13.98
N LYS A 281 -3.99 15.98 13.33
CA LYS A 281 -3.88 16.13 11.86
C LYS A 281 -4.94 15.33 11.11
N ASN A 282 -5.20 14.09 11.51
CA ASN A 282 -6.20 13.23 10.86
C ASN A 282 -7.67 13.67 11.11
N SER A 283 -7.91 14.45 12.18
CA SER A 283 -9.24 15.01 12.49
C SER A 283 -9.38 16.47 12.05
N ILE A 284 -8.26 17.18 11.84
CA ILE A 284 -8.20 18.56 11.34
C ILE A 284 -7.96 18.59 9.81
N ASP A 285 -7.68 17.46 9.17
CA ASP A 285 -7.87 17.27 7.73
C ASP A 285 -9.36 17.51 7.36
N GLY A 286 -9.90 18.59 7.96
CA GLY A 286 -11.20 19.15 7.63
C GLY A 286 -11.24 19.40 6.12
N TYR A 287 -12.40 19.28 5.57
CA TYR A 287 -12.74 19.41 4.15
C TYR A 287 -12.00 20.56 3.43
N GLY A 288 -11.68 21.67 4.17
CA GLY A 288 -10.99 22.85 3.64
C GLY A 288 -9.50 22.65 3.32
N ILE A 289 -8.72 22.10 4.25
CA ILE A 289 -7.25 21.91 4.06
C ILE A 289 -6.98 20.85 2.99
N ASN A 290 -7.76 19.78 2.95
CA ASN A 290 -7.63 18.75 1.91
C ASN A 290 -7.97 19.31 0.52
N ARG A 291 -8.98 20.19 0.41
CA ARG A 291 -9.27 20.89 -0.84
C ARG A 291 -8.10 21.78 -1.28
N ILE A 292 -7.50 22.54 -0.37
CA ILE A 292 -6.35 23.40 -0.68
C ILE A 292 -5.18 22.56 -1.14
N LYS A 293 -4.86 21.46 -0.44
CA LYS A 293 -3.79 20.53 -0.83
C LYS A 293 -4.02 19.95 -2.23
N ALA A 294 -5.25 19.54 -2.52
CA ALA A 294 -5.62 19.04 -3.84
C ALA A 294 -5.43 20.11 -4.94
N ARG A 295 -5.84 21.37 -4.68
CA ARG A 295 -5.65 22.49 -5.62
C ARG A 295 -4.16 22.76 -5.90
N ILE A 296 -3.33 22.78 -4.85
CA ILE A 296 -1.88 22.99 -5.00
C ILE A 296 -1.24 21.84 -5.79
N ASN A 297 -1.61 20.60 -5.52
CA ASN A 297 -1.12 19.44 -6.28
C ASN A 297 -1.51 19.51 -7.76
N ASN A 298 -2.72 19.98 -8.10
CA ASN A 298 -3.16 20.17 -9.48
C ASN A 298 -2.34 21.23 -10.22
N MET A 299 -1.83 22.23 -9.50
CA MET A 299 -0.89 23.22 -10.04
C MET A 299 0.55 22.71 -10.06
N LYS A 300 0.78 21.40 -9.83
CA LYS A 300 2.10 20.76 -9.67
C LYS A 300 2.95 21.42 -8.59
N GLY A 301 2.30 22.02 -7.62
CA GLY A 301 2.92 22.68 -6.47
C GLY A 301 3.08 21.75 -5.27
N GLU A 302 3.81 22.23 -4.27
CA GLU A 302 4.03 21.56 -2.99
C GLU A 302 3.29 22.30 -1.87
N PHE A 303 2.62 21.58 -0.97
CA PHE A 303 1.92 22.08 0.21
C PHE A 303 2.53 21.48 1.47
N VAL A 304 3.10 22.33 2.31
CA VAL A 304 3.70 21.92 3.60
C VAL A 304 3.00 22.66 4.73
N ILE A 305 2.53 21.93 5.74
CA ILE A 305 1.94 22.49 6.95
C ILE A 305 2.72 22.01 8.19
N LYS A 306 3.13 22.95 9.04
CA LYS A 306 3.79 22.69 10.32
C LYS A 306 3.02 23.43 11.40
N SER A 307 2.53 22.71 12.40
CA SER A 307 1.83 23.29 13.55
C SER A 307 2.27 22.63 14.82
N LYS A 308 2.26 23.38 15.90
CA LYS A 308 2.51 22.87 17.25
C LYS A 308 1.60 23.60 18.22
N LYS A 309 1.02 22.87 19.16
CA LYS A 309 0.13 23.42 20.18
C LYS A 309 0.74 24.61 20.90
N ASN A 310 -0.01 25.71 20.97
CA ASN A 310 0.40 26.99 21.54
C ASN A 310 1.65 27.66 20.89
N GLN A 311 2.05 27.24 19.68
CA GLN A 311 3.16 27.86 18.94
C GLN A 311 2.72 28.36 17.54
N GLY A 312 1.43 28.28 17.23
CA GLY A 312 0.87 28.69 15.96
C GLY A 312 1.04 27.67 14.84
N THR A 313 0.74 28.13 13.63
CA THR A 313 0.79 27.30 12.41
C THR A 313 1.61 28.02 11.34
N THR A 314 2.38 27.25 10.58
CA THR A 314 3.10 27.71 9.39
C THR A 314 2.67 26.85 8.20
N ILE A 315 2.19 27.49 7.14
CA ILE A 315 1.85 26.87 5.86
C ILE A 315 2.80 27.42 4.80
N LYS A 316 3.40 26.53 4.02
CA LYS A 316 4.24 26.90 2.88
C LYS A 316 3.69 26.27 1.62
N LEU A 317 3.51 27.10 0.59
CA LEU A 317 3.10 26.72 -0.75
C LEU A 317 4.27 27.01 -1.68
N ILE A 318 4.59 26.06 -2.57
CA ILE A 318 5.59 26.26 -3.64
C ILE A 318 4.89 25.90 -4.93
N ILE A 319 4.76 26.85 -5.85
CA ILE A 319 3.97 26.72 -7.07
C ILE A 319 4.86 27.04 -8.27
N PRO A 320 5.04 26.13 -9.23
CA PRO A 320 5.76 26.44 -10.46
C PRO A 320 4.99 27.50 -11.26
N VAL A 321 5.69 28.55 -11.68
CA VAL A 321 5.18 29.61 -12.55
C VAL A 321 5.96 29.59 -13.84
N THR A 322 5.25 29.58 -14.95
CA THR A 322 5.81 29.60 -16.31
C THR A 322 5.79 31.00 -16.87
#